data_e954188616a91e9c800d1717dd362439
#
_entry.id   e954188616a91e9c800d1717dd362439
#
_cell.length_a   1.000
_cell.length_b   1.000
_cell.length_c   1.000
_cell.angle_alpha   90.00
_cell.angle_beta   90.00
_cell.angle_gamma   90.00
#
_symmetry.space_group_name_H-M   'P 1'
#
loop_
_entity.id
_entity.type
_entity.pdbx_description
1 polymer ?
#
loop_
_entity_poly.entity_id
_entity_poly.type
_entity_poly.pdbx_seq_one_letter_code
_entity_poly.pdbx_strand_id
1 'polypeptide(L)'
;MRRVVVTGIGALTPIGNNTDEFWNALTKGKSGGAPITRFDASKFKTKFACEVKGFNPLDFMEKSEIRRFDLYTQYALATVAEAIKNGNIDFDKMDRNRIGVIWGSGNGGIETFQQQVTEYALGDGTPRFNPFYSENDRGYCFRGNFY
;
A
#
# COMPACT_ATOMS: atom_id res chain seq x y z
N MET A 1 -6.48 -23.83 24.54
CA MET A 1 -6.45 -22.69 23.60
C MET A 1 -5.19 -22.78 22.76
N ARG A 2 -5.28 -22.55 21.42
CA ARG A 2 -4.08 -22.43 20.58
C ARG A 2 -3.47 -21.04 20.83
N ARG A 3 -2.16 -20.99 21.07
CA ARG A 3 -1.43 -19.73 21.25
C ARG A 3 -1.12 -19.13 19.87
N VAL A 4 -1.42 -17.86 19.67
CA VAL A 4 -1.09 -17.09 18.47
C VAL A 4 0.00 -16.08 18.85
N VAL A 5 1.00 -15.92 18.01
CA VAL A 5 2.12 -15.01 18.21
C VAL A 5 2.37 -14.17 16.95
N VAL A 6 2.87 -12.94 17.13
CA VAL A 6 3.40 -12.09 16.05
C VAL A 6 4.85 -12.51 15.83
N THR A 7 5.20 -12.85 14.60
CA THR A 7 6.55 -13.32 14.24
C THR A 7 7.35 -12.32 13.43
N GLY A 8 6.69 -11.36 12.78
CA GLY A 8 7.35 -10.31 12.03
C GLY A 8 6.44 -9.09 11.88
N ILE A 9 7.06 -7.92 11.74
CA ILE A 9 6.38 -6.63 11.60
C ILE A 9 7.01 -5.91 10.41
N GLY A 10 6.17 -5.22 9.61
CA GLY A 10 6.59 -4.27 8.61
C GLY A 10 5.80 -2.97 8.79
N ALA A 11 6.44 -1.83 8.55
CA ALA A 11 5.83 -0.52 8.74
C ALA A 11 6.23 0.45 7.62
N LEU A 12 5.22 1.06 7.00
CA LEU A 12 5.40 2.18 6.09
C LEU A 12 4.48 3.30 6.55
N THR A 13 5.07 4.38 7.05
CA THR A 13 4.34 5.42 7.78
C THR A 13 4.81 6.83 7.37
N PRO A 14 4.04 7.87 7.67
CA PRO A 14 4.45 9.25 7.42
C PRO A 14 5.72 9.70 8.17
N ILE A 15 6.20 8.92 9.14
CA ILE A 15 7.37 9.25 9.98
C ILE A 15 8.52 8.24 9.84
N GLY A 16 8.36 7.22 9.00
CA GLY A 16 9.41 6.24 8.70
C GLY A 16 8.95 5.22 7.67
N ASN A 17 9.84 4.82 6.77
CA ASN A 17 9.56 3.89 5.68
C ASN A 17 9.95 2.44 6.00
N ASN A 18 10.34 2.17 7.23
CA ASN A 18 10.55 0.85 7.79
C ASN A 18 10.30 0.89 9.31
N THR A 19 10.26 -0.27 9.92
CA THR A 19 9.95 -0.44 11.35
C THR A 19 10.95 0.31 12.25
N ASP A 20 12.24 0.32 11.92
CA ASP A 20 13.26 0.99 12.72
C ASP A 20 13.14 2.51 12.66
N GLU A 21 12.97 3.06 11.48
CA GLU A 21 12.72 4.49 11.29
C GLU A 21 11.44 4.94 11.99
N PHE A 22 10.36 4.16 11.81
CA PHE A 22 9.08 4.41 12.47
C PHE A 22 9.24 4.45 13.99
N TRP A 23 9.87 3.42 14.58
CA TRP A 23 10.08 3.33 16.02
C TRP A 23 10.94 4.47 16.56
N ASN A 24 12.04 4.78 15.87
CA ASN A 24 12.92 5.90 16.23
C ASN A 24 12.23 7.25 16.16
N ALA A 25 11.35 7.46 15.18
CA ALA A 25 10.59 8.71 15.06
C ALA A 25 9.47 8.79 16.11
N LEU A 26 8.78 7.66 16.36
CA LEU A 26 7.70 7.56 17.34
C LEU A 26 8.19 7.86 18.75
N THR A 27 9.31 7.24 19.17
CA THR A 27 9.90 7.45 20.50
C THR A 27 10.41 8.88 20.73
N LYS A 28 10.74 9.61 19.64
CA LYS A 28 11.12 11.02 19.68
C LYS A 28 9.92 11.98 19.59
N GLY A 29 8.70 11.46 19.54
CA GLY A 29 7.48 12.26 19.39
C GLY A 29 7.38 13.02 18.06
N LYS A 30 8.01 12.50 16.98
CA LYS A 30 7.98 13.14 15.66
C LYS A 30 6.57 13.09 15.08
N SER A 31 6.04 14.24 14.63
CA SER A 31 4.75 14.30 13.93
C SER A 31 4.93 14.00 12.44
N GLY A 32 4.00 13.21 11.88
CA GLY A 32 3.89 12.99 10.43
C GLY A 32 3.02 14.02 9.72
N GLY A 33 2.32 14.90 10.48
CA GLY A 33 1.45 15.92 9.93
C GLY A 33 2.25 16.99 9.17
N ALA A 34 1.82 17.27 7.93
CA ALA A 34 2.42 18.30 7.07
C ALA A 34 1.36 18.85 6.10
N PRO A 35 1.59 19.99 5.44
CA PRO A 35 0.71 20.45 4.38
C PRO A 35 0.52 19.37 3.32
N ILE A 36 -0.71 19.27 2.80
CA ILE A 36 -1.06 18.35 1.72
C ILE A 36 -0.27 18.71 0.46
N THR A 37 0.37 17.72 -0.16
CA THR A 37 1.17 17.90 -1.37
C THR A 37 0.60 17.21 -2.61
N ARG A 38 -0.35 16.27 -2.43
CA ARG A 38 -0.91 15.45 -3.52
C ARG A 38 -1.92 16.17 -4.39
N PHE A 39 -2.56 17.20 -3.85
CA PHE A 39 -3.53 18.03 -4.58
C PHE A 39 -3.60 19.45 -4.00
N ASP A 40 -4.22 20.38 -4.73
CA ASP A 40 -4.45 21.74 -4.23
C ASP A 40 -5.52 21.75 -3.13
N ALA A 41 -5.08 21.87 -1.90
CA ALA A 41 -5.94 21.91 -0.72
C ALA A 41 -6.40 23.34 -0.34
N SER A 42 -6.12 24.37 -1.16
CA SER A 42 -6.39 25.79 -0.83
C SER A 42 -7.86 26.06 -0.49
N LYS A 43 -8.79 25.39 -1.17
CA LYS A 43 -10.24 25.51 -0.99
C LYS A 43 -10.82 24.61 0.11
N PHE A 44 -10.01 23.73 0.70
CA PHE A 44 -10.46 22.81 1.75
C PHE A 44 -10.30 23.41 3.13
N LYS A 45 -11.15 23.02 4.08
CA LYS A 45 -11.03 23.43 5.48
C LYS A 45 -9.78 22.86 6.13
N THR A 46 -9.46 21.58 5.87
CA THR A 46 -8.26 20.91 6.33
C THR A 46 -7.20 20.98 5.22
N LYS A 47 -6.01 21.47 5.57
CA LYS A 47 -4.89 21.70 4.63
C LYS A 47 -3.65 20.89 4.98
N PHE A 48 -3.76 19.97 5.91
CA PHE A 48 -2.66 19.09 6.33
C PHE A 48 -3.11 17.63 6.34
N ALA A 49 -2.16 16.73 6.12
CA ALA A 49 -2.35 15.29 6.16
C ALA A 49 -1.07 14.58 6.63
N CYS A 50 -1.19 13.30 6.91
CA CYS A 50 -0.05 12.44 7.20
C CYS A 50 0.26 11.62 5.94
N GLU A 51 1.04 12.18 5.03
CA GLU A 51 1.45 11.53 3.78
C GLU A 51 2.75 10.74 3.98
N VAL A 52 2.83 9.55 3.37
CA VAL A 52 4.09 8.80 3.29
C VAL A 52 5.06 9.57 2.39
N LYS A 53 6.30 9.75 2.85
CA LYS A 53 7.33 10.55 2.19
C LYS A 53 8.52 9.67 1.82
N GLY A 54 9.12 9.95 0.65
CA GLY A 54 10.34 9.27 0.24
C GLY A 54 10.18 7.78 -0.08
N PHE A 55 8.96 7.29 -0.27
CA PHE A 55 8.73 5.93 -0.71
C PHE A 55 9.12 5.78 -2.18
N ASN A 56 10.00 4.83 -2.46
CA ASN A 56 10.37 4.47 -3.82
C ASN A 56 9.89 3.04 -4.10
N PRO A 57 8.87 2.85 -4.93
CA PRO A 57 8.35 1.52 -5.22
C PRO A 57 9.33 0.60 -5.96
N LEU A 58 10.33 1.17 -6.65
CA LEU A 58 11.36 0.39 -7.36
C LEU A 58 12.25 -0.45 -6.43
N ASP A 59 12.27 -0.13 -5.14
CA ASP A 59 13.01 -0.90 -4.14
C ASP A 59 12.32 -2.24 -3.81
N PHE A 60 11.06 -2.40 -4.22
CA PHE A 60 10.20 -3.52 -3.82
C PHE A 60 9.54 -4.24 -5.01
N MET A 61 9.46 -3.61 -6.18
CA MET A 61 8.75 -4.17 -7.32
C MET A 61 9.27 -3.64 -8.66
N GLU A 62 8.96 -4.34 -9.73
CA GLU A 62 9.34 -3.99 -11.09
C GLU A 62 8.50 -2.82 -11.65
N LYS A 63 9.07 -2.07 -12.62
CA LYS A 63 8.35 -0.95 -13.28
C LYS A 63 7.02 -1.35 -13.90
N SER A 64 6.91 -2.57 -14.39
CA SER A 64 5.69 -3.13 -14.98
C SER A 64 4.58 -3.28 -13.93
N GLU A 65 4.95 -3.68 -12.70
CA GLU A 65 4.04 -3.86 -11.58
C GLU A 65 3.60 -2.51 -11.00
N ILE A 66 4.52 -1.54 -10.89
CA ILE A 66 4.21 -0.18 -10.42
C ILE A 66 3.09 0.46 -11.27
N ARG A 67 3.09 0.24 -12.59
CA ARG A 67 2.05 0.76 -13.49
C ARG A 67 0.70 0.07 -13.33
N ARG A 68 0.70 -1.15 -12.80
CA ARG A 68 -0.50 -1.99 -12.67
C ARG A 68 -1.14 -1.86 -11.29
N PHE A 69 -0.31 -1.63 -10.27
CA PHE A 69 -0.76 -1.59 -8.89
C PHE A 69 -1.04 -0.17 -8.43
N ASP A 70 -2.18 -0.01 -7.81
CA ASP A 70 -2.50 1.22 -7.09
C ASP A 70 -1.54 1.42 -5.91
N LEU A 71 -1.38 2.67 -5.48
CA LEU A 71 -0.42 3.05 -4.46
C LEU A 71 -0.63 2.30 -3.13
N TYR A 72 -1.89 2.05 -2.73
CA TYR A 72 -2.16 1.30 -1.50
C TYR A 72 -1.67 -0.16 -1.59
N THR A 73 -1.72 -0.76 -2.79
CA THR A 73 -1.18 -2.09 -3.06
C THR A 73 0.35 -2.08 -3.02
N GLN A 74 0.98 -1.03 -3.57
CA GLN A 74 2.44 -0.86 -3.50
C GLN A 74 2.91 -0.75 -2.04
N TYR A 75 2.19 -0.01 -1.21
CA TYR A 75 2.46 0.07 0.23
C TYR A 75 2.29 -1.28 0.93
N ALA A 76 1.26 -2.04 0.57
CA ALA A 76 1.05 -3.38 1.10
C ALA A 76 2.22 -4.31 0.79
N LEU A 77 2.65 -4.36 -0.47
CA LEU A 77 3.77 -5.20 -0.89
C LEU A 77 5.08 -4.85 -0.17
N ALA A 78 5.38 -3.55 -0.04
CA ALA A 78 6.56 -3.10 0.68
C ALA A 78 6.53 -3.51 2.16
N THR A 79 5.42 -3.29 2.86
CA THR A 79 5.28 -3.66 4.28
C THR A 79 5.27 -5.16 4.49
N VAL A 80 4.67 -5.94 3.59
CA VAL A 80 4.69 -7.40 3.64
C VAL A 80 6.11 -7.94 3.44
N ALA A 81 6.86 -7.39 2.47
CA ALA A 81 8.26 -7.77 2.24
C ALA A 81 9.12 -7.54 3.48
N GLU A 82 8.95 -6.40 4.16
CA GLU A 82 9.63 -6.12 5.42
C GLU A 82 9.23 -7.09 6.53
N ALA A 83 7.92 -7.35 6.69
CA ALA A 83 7.42 -8.27 7.72
C ALA A 83 7.94 -9.70 7.54
N ILE A 84 8.01 -10.19 6.30
CA ILE A 84 8.58 -11.49 5.94
C ILE A 84 10.06 -11.54 6.34
N LYS A 85 10.82 -10.52 5.97
CA LYS A 85 12.25 -10.40 6.32
C LYS A 85 12.45 -10.31 7.82
N ASN A 86 11.69 -9.48 8.52
CA ASN A 86 11.76 -9.29 9.96
C ASN A 86 11.41 -10.58 10.72
N GLY A 87 10.39 -11.31 10.25
CA GLY A 87 9.97 -12.59 10.81
C GLY A 87 10.85 -13.78 10.43
N ASN A 88 11.86 -13.56 9.57
CA ASN A 88 12.70 -14.63 9.02
C ASN A 88 11.86 -15.80 8.47
N ILE A 89 10.82 -15.47 7.71
CA ILE A 89 9.84 -16.43 7.18
C ILE A 89 10.43 -17.13 5.96
N ASP A 90 10.56 -18.45 6.04
CA ASP A 90 11.03 -19.33 4.96
C ASP A 90 9.85 -20.13 4.41
N PHE A 91 9.32 -19.70 3.27
CA PHE A 91 8.16 -20.34 2.65
C PHE A 91 8.42 -21.76 2.14
N ASP A 92 9.67 -22.13 1.91
CA ASP A 92 10.01 -23.49 1.47
C ASP A 92 9.92 -24.52 2.60
N LYS A 93 9.94 -24.04 3.84
CA LYS A 93 9.75 -24.87 5.05
C LYS A 93 8.30 -24.89 5.55
N MET A 94 7.38 -24.23 4.85
CA MET A 94 5.99 -24.07 5.29
C MET A 94 5.02 -24.72 4.32
N ASP A 95 3.90 -25.21 4.85
CA ASP A 95 2.76 -25.62 4.02
C ASP A 95 2.05 -24.36 3.48
N ARG A 96 2.27 -24.05 2.20
CA ARG A 96 1.71 -22.86 1.54
C ARG A 96 0.18 -22.83 1.52
N ASN A 97 -0.50 -24.00 1.62
CA ASN A 97 -1.96 -24.06 1.72
C ASN A 97 -2.50 -23.56 3.06
N ARG A 98 -1.63 -23.39 4.04
CA ARG A 98 -1.96 -22.86 5.37
C ARG A 98 -1.55 -21.39 5.56
N ILE A 99 -1.10 -20.74 4.50
CA ILE A 99 -0.70 -19.34 4.51
C ILE A 99 -1.82 -18.54 3.88
N GLY A 100 -2.27 -17.49 4.55
CA GLY A 100 -3.25 -16.55 4.04
C GLY A 100 -2.75 -15.11 4.18
N VAL A 101 -3.17 -14.24 3.27
CA VAL A 101 -2.91 -12.80 3.33
C VAL A 101 -4.24 -12.09 3.50
N ILE A 102 -4.32 -11.23 4.50
CA ILE A 102 -5.45 -10.34 4.72
C ILE A 102 -4.92 -8.92 4.72
N TRP A 103 -5.37 -8.12 3.76
CA TRP A 103 -5.02 -6.71 3.65
C TRP A 103 -6.30 -5.88 3.57
N GLY A 104 -6.41 -4.85 4.41
CA GLY A 104 -7.56 -3.97 4.46
C GLY A 104 -7.18 -2.54 4.11
N SER A 105 -8.08 -1.85 3.40
CA SER A 105 -8.02 -0.41 3.16
C SER A 105 -9.42 0.17 3.32
N GLY A 106 -9.52 1.41 3.81
CA GLY A 106 -10.80 2.10 3.92
C GLY A 106 -11.44 2.36 2.57
N ASN A 107 -10.66 2.96 1.65
CA ASN A 107 -11.01 3.19 0.24
C ASN A 107 -9.76 2.92 -0.60
N GLY A 108 -9.55 1.67 -0.97
CA GLY A 108 -8.44 1.30 -1.83
C GLY A 108 -8.62 1.89 -3.23
N GLY A 109 -7.55 2.48 -3.78
CA GLY A 109 -7.50 2.90 -5.17
C GLY A 109 -8.38 4.09 -5.57
N ILE A 110 -8.87 4.88 -4.64
CA ILE A 110 -9.79 5.99 -4.93
C ILE A 110 -9.16 7.06 -5.82
N GLU A 111 -7.86 7.30 -5.72
CA GLU A 111 -7.13 8.25 -6.54
C GLU A 111 -7.11 7.79 -8.00
N THR A 112 -6.77 6.53 -8.25
CA THR A 112 -6.79 5.93 -9.58
C THR A 112 -8.20 5.89 -10.15
N PHE A 113 -9.21 5.57 -9.33
CA PHE A 113 -10.61 5.60 -9.73
C PHE A 113 -11.03 7.00 -10.15
N GLN A 114 -10.77 8.02 -9.34
CA GLN A 114 -11.09 9.41 -9.65
C GLN A 114 -10.41 9.85 -10.95
N GLN A 115 -9.11 9.54 -11.13
CA GLN A 115 -8.38 9.89 -12.33
C GLN A 115 -9.02 9.26 -13.57
N GLN A 116 -9.29 7.96 -13.54
CA GLN A 116 -9.86 7.24 -14.69
C GLN A 116 -11.27 7.72 -15.04
N VAL A 117 -12.11 8.00 -14.04
CA VAL A 117 -13.45 8.57 -14.27
C VAL A 117 -13.33 9.97 -14.88
N THR A 118 -12.40 10.78 -14.39
CA THR A 118 -12.17 12.13 -14.93
C THR A 118 -11.66 12.09 -16.37
N GLU A 119 -10.69 11.22 -16.65
CA GLU A 119 -10.16 11.01 -18.00
C GLU A 119 -11.25 10.53 -18.98
N TYR A 120 -12.12 9.63 -18.54
CA TYR A 120 -13.26 9.20 -19.34
C TYR A 120 -14.26 10.33 -19.59
N ALA A 121 -14.61 11.08 -18.55
CA ALA A 121 -15.62 12.14 -18.63
C ALA A 121 -15.17 13.36 -19.47
N LEU A 122 -13.86 13.66 -19.44
CA LEU A 122 -13.27 14.79 -20.17
C LEU A 122 -12.63 14.38 -21.51
N GLY A 123 -12.54 13.09 -21.78
CA GLY A 123 -11.91 12.53 -22.97
C GLY A 123 -12.87 12.32 -24.15
N ASP A 124 -12.51 11.40 -25.03
CA ASP A 124 -13.25 11.04 -26.23
C ASP A 124 -14.41 10.04 -25.98
N GLY A 125 -14.72 9.72 -24.72
CA GLY A 125 -15.71 8.73 -24.31
C GLY A 125 -15.25 7.27 -24.48
N THR A 126 -13.99 7.05 -24.84
CA THR A 126 -13.44 5.69 -24.93
C THR A 126 -13.06 5.19 -23.53
N PRO A 127 -13.68 4.12 -23.01
CA PRO A 127 -13.33 3.60 -21.71
C PRO A 127 -11.93 2.95 -21.73
N ARG A 128 -11.02 3.50 -20.94
CA ARG A 128 -9.63 3.03 -20.78
C ARG A 128 -9.35 2.68 -19.32
N PHE A 129 -10.32 2.02 -18.68
CA PHE A 129 -10.20 1.66 -17.28
C PHE A 129 -9.13 0.58 -17.06
N ASN A 130 -8.38 0.70 -15.99
CA ASN A 130 -7.42 -0.33 -15.58
C ASN A 130 -8.20 -1.63 -15.31
N PRO A 131 -7.85 -2.77 -15.96
CA PRO A 131 -8.56 -4.03 -15.80
C PRO A 131 -8.66 -4.51 -14.35
N PHE A 132 -7.73 -4.10 -13.48
CA PHE A 132 -7.76 -4.42 -12.05
C PHE A 132 -8.92 -3.78 -11.29
N TYR A 133 -9.53 -2.70 -11.81
CA TYR A 133 -10.74 -2.13 -11.22
C TYR A 133 -12.00 -2.91 -11.55
N SER A 134 -12.06 -3.54 -12.72
CA SER A 134 -13.21 -4.35 -13.12
C SER A 134 -13.29 -5.73 -12.44
N GLU A 135 -12.17 -6.20 -11.88
CA GLU A 135 -12.12 -7.47 -11.12
C GLU A 135 -12.37 -7.29 -9.61
N ASN A 136 -12.37 -6.07 -9.11
CA ASN A 136 -12.44 -5.75 -7.68
C ASN A 136 -13.82 -5.91 -7.04
N ASP A 137 -14.88 -6.10 -7.82
CA ASP A 137 -16.22 -6.41 -7.29
C ASP A 137 -16.34 -7.85 -6.74
N ARG A 138 -15.31 -8.68 -6.89
CA ARG A 138 -15.29 -10.06 -6.42
C ARG A 138 -14.19 -10.31 -5.40
N GLY A 139 -14.23 -9.68 -4.23
CA GLY A 139 -13.40 -9.98 -3.06
C GLY A 139 -11.94 -10.34 -3.37
N TYR A 140 -11.01 -9.50 -2.96
CA TYR A 140 -9.59 -9.65 -3.22
C TYR A 140 -9.05 -11.03 -2.81
N CYS A 141 -8.85 -11.90 -3.77
CA CYS A 141 -7.97 -13.03 -3.63
C CYS A 141 -6.65 -12.69 -4.36
N PHE A 142 -5.64 -12.25 -3.63
CA PHE A 142 -4.32 -12.05 -4.18
C PHE A 142 -3.76 -13.41 -4.63
N ARG A 143 -3.85 -13.71 -5.94
CA ARG A 143 -2.96 -14.69 -6.55
C ARG A 143 -1.67 -13.98 -6.94
N GLY A 144 -0.88 -13.59 -5.95
CA GLY A 144 0.50 -13.19 -6.14
C GLY A 144 1.37 -14.43 -6.16
N ASN A 145 2.08 -14.67 -7.25
CA ASN A 145 3.22 -15.58 -7.21
C ASN A 145 4.30 -14.87 -6.38
N PHE A 146 4.42 -15.22 -5.12
CA PHE A 146 5.62 -14.92 -4.35
C PHE A 146 6.68 -15.95 -4.77
N TYR A 147 7.68 -15.51 -5.54
CA TYR A 147 8.90 -16.24 -5.81
C TYR A 147 9.94 -15.95 -4.72
#